data_7e6da12d228a1f48365e407aaf385b0e
#
_entry.id   7e6da12d228a1f48365e407aaf385b0e
#
_cell.length_a   1.000
_cell.length_b   1.000
_cell.length_c   1.000
_cell.angle_alpha   90.00
_cell.angle_beta   90.00
_cell.angle_gamma   90.00
#
_symmetry.space_group_name_H-M   'P 1'
#
loop_
_entity.id
_entity.type
_entity.pdbx_description
1 polymer ?
#
loop_
_entity_poly.entity_id
_entity_poly.type
_entity_poly.pdbx_seq_one_letter_code
_entity_poly.pdbx_strand_id
1 'polypeptide(L)'
;MGESMVYLLAMERDYVLYLKVGDEVFHKRYVKWGMGVVVEERRSEVPGGFCYVRISFRDGNTRVFDNNLKSENCCYYAGITKMERKK
;
A
#
# COMPACT_ATOMS: atom_id res chain seq x y z
N MET A 1 -19.82 -2.56 -26.61
CA MET A 1 -19.15 -3.64 -25.95
C MET A 1 -17.83 -3.22 -25.34
N GLY A 2 -16.92 -2.69 -26.17
CA GLY A 2 -15.66 -2.23 -25.64
C GLY A 2 -15.83 -1.19 -24.55
N GLU A 3 -16.81 -0.36 -24.72
CA GLU A 3 -17.03 0.69 -23.76
C GLU A 3 -17.46 0.13 -22.41
N SER A 4 -18.27 -0.91 -22.44
CA SER A 4 -18.70 -1.53 -21.20
C SER A 4 -17.51 -2.11 -20.46
N MET A 5 -16.61 -2.71 -21.20
CA MET A 5 -15.43 -3.28 -20.60
C MET A 5 -14.58 -2.22 -19.93
N VAL A 6 -14.36 -1.14 -20.65
CA VAL A 6 -13.56 -0.06 -20.10
C VAL A 6 -14.21 0.49 -18.85
N TYR A 7 -15.49 0.59 -18.88
CA TYR A 7 -16.26 1.08 -17.77
C TYR A 7 -16.08 0.18 -16.54
N LEU A 8 -16.21 -1.12 -16.77
CA LEU A 8 -16.06 -2.06 -15.69
C LEU A 8 -14.68 -2.01 -15.10
N LEU A 9 -13.68 -1.90 -15.96
CA LEU A 9 -12.31 -1.82 -15.48
C LEU A 9 -12.11 -0.58 -14.63
N ALA A 10 -12.69 0.52 -15.04
CA ALA A 10 -12.57 1.75 -14.27
C ALA A 10 -13.25 1.62 -12.92
N MET A 11 -14.38 0.95 -12.89
CA MET A 11 -15.11 0.77 -11.65
C MET A 11 -14.41 -0.19 -10.72
N GLU A 12 -13.73 -1.18 -11.29
CA GLU A 12 -13.00 -2.13 -10.47
C GLU A 12 -11.79 -1.50 -9.83
N ARG A 13 -11.40 -0.33 -10.31
CA ARG A 13 -10.26 0.36 -9.75
C ARG A 13 -10.70 1.43 -8.78
N ASP A 14 -11.45 1.00 -7.77
CA ASP A 14 -11.81 1.95 -6.73
C ASP A 14 -10.73 1.98 -5.65
N TYR A 15 -9.52 1.62 -6.02
CA TYR A 15 -8.38 1.76 -5.14
C TYR A 15 -7.22 2.37 -5.93
N VAL A 16 -6.35 3.03 -5.19
CA VAL A 16 -5.12 3.58 -5.75
C VAL A 16 -3.99 3.10 -4.85
N LEU A 17 -3.08 2.34 -5.42
CA LEU A 17 -2.00 1.74 -4.63
C LEU A 17 -0.98 2.79 -4.25
N TYR A 18 -0.61 2.80 -2.98
CA TYR A 18 0.44 3.70 -2.49
C TYR A 18 1.81 3.05 -2.62
N LEU A 19 1.93 1.80 -2.17
CA LEU A 19 3.21 1.11 -2.11
C LEU A 19 3.19 -0.11 -3.00
N LYS A 20 4.39 -0.56 -3.37
CA LYS A 20 4.56 -1.80 -4.10
C LYS A 20 5.71 -2.57 -3.49
N VAL A 21 5.77 -3.85 -3.77
CA VAL A 21 6.80 -4.73 -3.24
C VAL A 21 8.17 -4.17 -3.59
N GLY A 22 9.04 -4.13 -2.59
CA GLY A 22 10.39 -3.61 -2.75
C GLY A 22 10.54 -2.17 -2.31
N ASP A 23 9.44 -1.45 -2.13
CA ASP A 23 9.54 -0.07 -1.65
C ASP A 23 10.12 -0.04 -0.25
N GLU A 24 10.98 0.92 0.00
CA GLU A 24 11.56 1.16 1.32
C GLU A 24 10.83 2.31 1.96
N VAL A 25 10.49 2.14 3.22
CA VAL A 25 9.64 3.09 3.92
C VAL A 25 10.11 3.28 5.35
N PHE A 26 9.56 4.28 6.01
CA PHE A 26 9.71 4.42 7.45
C PHE A 26 8.40 4.98 7.99
N HIS A 27 8.17 4.80 9.29
CA HIS A 27 6.96 5.31 9.92
C HIS A 27 7.30 6.57 10.69
N LYS A 28 6.66 7.67 10.36
CA LYS A 28 6.98 8.95 10.97
C LYS A 28 6.75 8.95 12.47
N ARG A 29 5.73 8.24 12.93
CA ARG A 29 5.42 8.21 14.35
C ARG A 29 6.22 7.19 15.11
N TYR A 30 6.52 6.08 14.46
CA TYR A 30 7.19 4.96 15.12
C TYR A 30 8.56 4.76 14.51
N VAL A 31 9.37 5.80 14.61
CA VAL A 31 10.72 5.75 14.02
C VAL A 31 11.55 4.62 14.60
N LYS A 32 11.19 4.15 15.79
CA LYS A 32 11.93 3.04 16.41
C LYS A 32 11.80 1.75 15.65
N TRP A 33 10.77 1.62 14.83
CA TRP A 33 10.63 0.43 14.00
C TRP A 33 11.76 0.32 12.99
N GLY A 34 12.39 1.44 12.65
CA GLY A 34 13.44 1.47 11.66
C GLY A 34 12.90 1.42 10.26
N MET A 35 13.81 1.25 9.31
CA MET A 35 13.41 1.16 7.92
C MET A 35 12.61 -0.12 7.67
N GLY A 36 11.60 -0.01 6.82
CA GLY A 36 10.81 -1.16 6.44
C GLY A 36 10.89 -1.39 4.95
N VAL A 37 10.65 -2.62 4.55
CA VAL A 37 10.60 -2.99 3.14
C VAL A 37 9.29 -3.69 2.88
N VAL A 38 8.60 -3.29 1.83
CA VAL A 38 7.35 -3.94 1.46
C VAL A 38 7.68 -5.30 0.88
N VAL A 39 7.21 -6.35 1.53
CA VAL A 39 7.53 -7.72 1.12
C VAL A 39 6.36 -8.43 0.49
N GLU A 40 5.16 -7.90 0.63
CA GLU A 40 3.99 -8.54 0.05
C GLU A 40 2.93 -7.50 -0.23
N GLU A 41 2.21 -7.68 -1.31
CA GLU A 41 1.08 -6.84 -1.66
C GLU A 41 -0.08 -7.77 -2.01
N ARG A 42 -1.25 -7.47 -1.44
CA ARG A 42 -2.44 -8.27 -1.70
C ARG A 42 -3.61 -7.37 -2.03
N ARG A 43 -4.42 -7.80 -2.97
CA ARG A 43 -5.60 -7.09 -3.39
C ARG A 43 -6.73 -8.08 -3.57
N SER A 44 -7.92 -7.66 -3.16
CA SER A 44 -9.12 -8.42 -3.45
C SER A 44 -9.50 -8.18 -4.91
N GLU A 45 -9.98 -9.23 -5.57
CA GLU A 45 -10.44 -9.07 -6.93
C GLU A 45 -11.89 -8.61 -6.97
N VAL A 46 -12.52 -8.54 -5.82
CA VAL A 46 -13.90 -8.10 -5.73
C VAL A 46 -13.91 -6.59 -5.54
N PRO A 47 -14.75 -5.86 -6.30
CA PRO A 47 -14.84 -4.41 -6.11
C PRO A 47 -15.18 -4.09 -4.66
N GLY A 48 -14.50 -3.09 -4.12
CA GLY A 48 -14.72 -2.70 -2.75
C GLY A 48 -14.05 -3.60 -1.73
N GLY A 49 -13.22 -4.53 -2.19
CA GLY A 49 -12.52 -5.43 -1.29
C GLY A 49 -11.27 -4.79 -0.70
N PHE A 50 -10.47 -5.63 -0.10
CA PHE A 50 -9.29 -5.14 0.61
C PHE A 50 -8.11 -4.91 -0.33
N CYS A 51 -7.17 -4.14 0.19
CA CYS A 51 -5.94 -3.82 -0.51
C CYS A 51 -4.92 -3.52 0.57
N TYR A 52 -3.91 -4.38 0.74
CA TYR A 52 -2.98 -4.18 1.84
C TYR A 52 -1.57 -4.59 1.44
N VAL A 53 -0.61 -4.14 2.25
CA VAL A 53 0.80 -4.52 2.10
C VAL A 53 1.30 -5.05 3.42
N ARG A 54 2.29 -5.90 3.33
CA ARG A 54 3.00 -6.41 4.49
C ARG A 54 4.40 -5.82 4.43
N ILE A 55 4.82 -5.20 5.52
CA ILE A 55 6.10 -4.51 5.58
C ILE A 55 6.95 -5.12 6.69
N SER A 56 8.17 -5.47 6.33
CA SER A 56 9.13 -6.02 7.28
C SER A 56 10.03 -4.88 7.76
N PHE A 57 10.03 -4.63 9.06
CA PHE A 57 10.80 -3.53 9.64
C PHE A 57 12.06 -4.05 10.30
N ARG A 58 13.02 -3.15 10.48
CA ARG A 58 14.30 -3.51 11.07
C ARG A 58 14.19 -3.98 12.50
N ASP A 59 13.11 -3.61 13.18
CA ASP A 59 12.95 -4.10 14.55
C ASP A 59 12.59 -5.57 14.61
N GLY A 60 12.52 -6.24 13.45
CA GLY A 60 12.26 -7.67 13.39
C GLY A 60 10.81 -8.03 13.27
N ASN A 61 9.93 -7.05 13.19
CA ASN A 61 8.49 -7.30 13.11
C ASN A 61 7.97 -6.99 11.73
N THR A 62 6.98 -7.77 11.32
CA THR A 62 6.29 -7.55 10.06
C THR A 62 4.89 -7.07 10.38
N ARG A 63 4.48 -6.00 9.71
CA ARG A 63 3.18 -5.40 9.99
C ARG A 63 2.40 -5.23 8.70
N VAL A 64 1.09 -5.29 8.81
CA VAL A 64 0.19 -5.21 7.67
C VAL A 64 -0.52 -3.87 7.70
N PHE A 65 -0.61 -3.23 6.54
CA PHE A 65 -1.21 -1.91 6.44
C PHE A 65 -2.14 -1.82 5.24
N ASP A 66 -3.15 -0.97 5.36
CA ASP A 66 -4.02 -0.64 4.24
C ASP A 66 -3.21 0.14 3.21
N ASN A 67 -3.28 -0.28 1.96
CA ASN A 67 -2.46 0.29 0.88
C ASN A 67 -3.26 1.10 -0.13
N ASN A 68 -4.50 1.39 0.17
CA ASN A 68 -5.38 2.08 -0.76
C ASN A 68 -5.46 3.56 -0.41
N LEU A 69 -4.87 4.41 -1.27
CA LEU A 69 -4.86 5.85 -1.01
C LEU A 69 -6.25 6.45 -0.91
N LYS A 70 -7.25 5.77 -1.44
CA LYS A 70 -8.62 6.24 -1.34
C LYS A 70 -9.24 5.91 0.00
N SER A 71 -8.61 5.07 0.80
CA SER A 71 -9.11 4.69 2.10
C SER A 71 -8.56 5.63 3.15
N GLU A 72 -9.42 6.04 4.09
CA GLU A 72 -8.97 6.88 5.20
C GLU A 72 -7.94 6.18 6.06
N ASN A 73 -7.93 4.85 5.98
CA ASN A 73 -7.04 4.05 6.82
C ASN A 73 -5.73 3.71 6.13
N CYS A 74 -5.50 4.27 4.95
CA CYS A 74 -4.28 3.96 4.21
C CYS A 74 -3.06 4.32 5.04
N CYS A 75 -2.04 3.50 4.95
CA CYS A 75 -0.83 3.73 5.72
C CYS A 75 -0.17 5.07 5.39
N TYR A 76 -0.43 5.61 4.22
CA TYR A 76 0.07 6.93 3.88
C TYR A 76 -0.38 7.96 4.92
N TYR A 77 -1.66 7.90 5.29
CA TYR A 77 -2.20 8.87 6.24
C TYR A 77 -1.79 8.54 7.67
N ALA A 78 -1.43 7.30 7.90
CA ALA A 78 -1.00 6.88 9.24
C ALA A 78 0.45 7.26 9.51
N GLY A 79 1.21 7.58 8.47
CA GLY A 79 2.58 8.02 8.68
C GLY A 79 3.65 7.21 7.96
N ILE A 80 3.26 6.22 7.18
CA ILE A 80 4.23 5.47 6.39
C ILE A 80 4.68 6.32 5.22
N THR A 81 5.97 6.56 5.13
CA THR A 81 6.55 7.45 4.12
C THR A 81 7.57 6.68 3.31
N LYS A 82 7.51 6.84 1.99
CA LYS A 82 8.49 6.21 1.12
C LYS A 82 9.84 6.88 1.28
N MET A 83 10.88 6.07 1.28
CA MET A 83 12.24 6.58 1.24
C MET A 83 12.65 6.64 -0.22
N GLU A 84 12.88 7.85 -0.71
CA GLU A 84 13.25 8.00 -2.09
C GLU A 84 14.74 7.82 -2.25
N ARG A 85 15.08 7.10 -3.31
CA ARG A 85 16.47 6.88 -3.63
C ARG A 85 16.90 7.89 -4.64
N LYS A 86 18.03 8.47 -4.41
CA LYS A 86 18.63 9.33 -5.40
C LYS A 86 19.51 8.53 -6.32
N LYS A 87 19.45 8.86 -7.56
CA LYS A 87 20.26 8.17 -8.53
C LYS A 87 21.54 8.90 -8.80
#